data_f94da06f89b42a4c3c94d04dcdca883a
#
_entry.id   f94da06f89b42a4c3c94d04dcdca883a
#
_cell.length_a   1.000
_cell.length_b   1.000
_cell.length_c   1.000
_cell.angle_alpha   90.00
_cell.angle_beta   90.00
_cell.angle_gamma   90.00
#
_symmetry.space_group_name_H-M   'P 1'
#
loop_
_entity.id
_entity.type
_entity.pdbx_description
1 polymer ?
#
loop_
_entity_poly.entity_id
_entity_poly.type
_entity_poly.pdbx_seq_one_letter_code
_entity_poly.pdbx_strand_id
1 'polypeptide(L)'
;MTVLATAGHVDHGKSTLVNFLTGQETDRLKEEKQRGLTISLGYTYFDYEEKRFSIVDVPGHSDYFKNTISGFSNVDGVLFCVDSTQGWSQQSEEHFLSLINLGINNLIFFLTKTDKKDIVFGKNELINKLIDYKEINYSLVEFSSINSDKKSVQKIIYEFFNKSESNINPPSLWVDRVFSIEGIGKVITGTASKNMSFDKVFVNDQQTQLDIREVESVGQKLNTLITSSSRIAISLKNNKSDPGKGSLLANQLIEKTTYMFIRPYTDSALFLERGTLRIYVGTHTQIIKKCRTIKIDNKIFLLVQLEKSIPVLSLQKVLVHNLSKKMFIGGSVVHSTNNNYLIKKLIRDFRMKDNINSEEIFTLIPENLLASNSNCLLYTSPSPRDQEA
;
A
#
# COMPACT_ATOMS: atom_id res chain seq x y z
N MET A 1 -3.17 -3.95 16.96
CA MET A 1 -1.89 -4.05 16.23
C MET A 1 -1.84 -2.93 15.23
N THR A 2 -0.67 -2.43 14.88
CA THR A 2 -0.44 -1.39 13.85
C THR A 2 0.67 -1.88 12.94
N VAL A 3 0.50 -1.78 11.64
CA VAL A 3 1.52 -2.18 10.65
C VAL A 3 2.15 -0.94 10.06
N LEU A 4 3.46 -0.80 10.20
CA LEU A 4 4.25 0.32 9.71
C LEU A 4 5.21 -0.16 8.64
N ALA A 5 5.48 0.68 7.62
CA ALA A 5 6.58 0.44 6.70
C ALA A 5 7.72 1.44 6.96
N THR A 6 8.96 1.08 6.62
CA THR A 6 10.03 2.06 6.49
C THR A 6 9.98 2.72 5.12
N ALA A 7 10.55 3.93 4.97
CA ALA A 7 10.76 4.59 3.68
C ALA A 7 12.00 5.49 3.73
N GLY A 8 12.47 5.92 2.56
CA GLY A 8 13.64 6.78 2.41
C GLY A 8 14.72 6.16 1.54
N HIS A 9 15.75 6.94 1.24
CA HIS A 9 16.88 6.57 0.38
C HIS A 9 17.69 5.38 0.95
N VAL A 10 18.46 4.71 0.09
CA VAL A 10 19.50 3.77 0.55
C VAL A 10 20.46 4.49 1.50
N ASP A 11 20.95 3.81 2.52
CA ASP A 11 21.87 4.33 3.55
C ASP A 11 21.33 5.48 4.42
N HIS A 12 20.05 5.84 4.32
CA HIS A 12 19.41 6.80 5.23
C HIS A 12 18.99 6.19 6.58
N GLY A 13 19.46 4.98 6.91
CA GLY A 13 19.32 4.40 8.24
C GLY A 13 18.00 3.67 8.51
N LYS A 14 17.26 3.22 7.48
CA LYS A 14 16.02 2.46 7.65
C LYS A 14 16.20 1.21 8.50
N SER A 15 17.04 0.26 8.05
CA SER A 15 17.30 -0.98 8.77
C SER A 15 17.99 -0.75 10.11
N THR A 16 18.78 0.33 10.24
CA THR A 16 19.36 0.76 11.52
C THR A 16 18.28 1.18 12.51
N LEU A 17 17.29 1.97 12.08
CA LEU A 17 16.15 2.36 12.90
C LEU A 17 15.33 1.13 13.31
N VAL A 18 15.09 0.22 12.37
CA VAL A 18 14.36 -1.03 12.64
C VAL A 18 15.08 -1.88 13.67
N ASN A 19 16.38 -2.10 13.50
CA ASN A 19 17.20 -2.85 14.47
C ASN A 19 17.19 -2.16 15.85
N PHE A 20 17.33 -0.83 15.90
CA PHE A 20 17.25 -0.06 17.13
C PHE A 20 15.92 -0.26 17.87
N LEU A 21 14.79 -0.20 17.16
CA LEU A 21 13.45 -0.35 17.73
C LEU A 21 13.17 -1.77 18.20
N THR A 22 13.62 -2.78 17.47
CA THR A 22 13.21 -4.18 17.66
C THR A 22 14.29 -5.06 18.30
N GLY A 23 15.56 -4.68 18.13
CA GLY A 23 16.70 -5.53 18.49
C GLY A 23 16.95 -6.69 17.50
N GLN A 24 16.32 -6.66 16.33
CA GLN A 24 16.41 -7.70 15.30
C GLN A 24 16.92 -7.14 13.97
N GLU A 25 17.87 -7.82 13.36
CA GLU A 25 18.30 -7.52 12.00
C GLU A 25 17.27 -8.04 10.99
N THR A 26 16.87 -7.17 10.07
CA THR A 26 15.95 -7.51 8.97
C THR A 26 16.67 -8.04 7.73
N ASP A 27 17.93 -7.69 7.53
CA ASP A 27 18.77 -8.13 6.41
C ASP A 27 19.24 -9.58 6.64
N ARG A 28 18.48 -10.53 6.07
CA ARG A 28 18.69 -11.97 6.28
C ARG A 28 19.46 -12.65 5.16
N LEU A 29 19.43 -12.10 3.95
CA LEU A 29 20.10 -12.68 2.80
C LEU A 29 21.60 -12.41 2.87
N LYS A 30 22.40 -13.43 2.49
CA LYS A 30 23.86 -13.26 2.39
C LYS A 30 24.23 -12.11 1.46
N GLU A 31 23.46 -11.94 0.39
CA GLU A 31 23.65 -10.87 -0.60
C GLU A 31 23.35 -9.49 0.00
N GLU A 32 22.32 -9.34 0.84
CA GLU A 32 22.02 -8.10 1.58
C GLU A 32 23.18 -7.69 2.49
N LYS A 33 23.71 -8.67 3.24
CA LYS A 33 24.86 -8.44 4.14
C LYS A 33 26.15 -8.09 3.39
N GLN A 34 26.38 -8.71 2.23
CA GLN A 34 27.56 -8.42 1.41
C GLN A 34 27.49 -7.07 0.73
N ARG A 35 26.32 -6.67 0.27
CA ARG A 35 26.11 -5.39 -0.44
C ARG A 35 25.80 -4.22 0.52
N GLY A 36 25.50 -4.51 1.78
CA GLY A 36 25.09 -3.50 2.78
C GLY A 36 23.75 -2.82 2.46
N LEU A 37 22.88 -3.48 1.68
CA LEU A 37 21.58 -2.92 1.30
C LEU A 37 20.47 -3.97 1.33
N THR A 38 19.27 -3.56 1.73
CA THR A 38 18.07 -4.38 1.74
C THR A 38 17.58 -4.62 0.32
N ILE A 39 17.36 -5.88 -0.06
CA ILE A 39 16.88 -6.32 -1.38
C ILE A 39 15.41 -6.77 -1.29
N SER A 40 15.10 -7.54 -0.27
CA SER A 40 13.78 -8.09 -0.02
C SER A 40 13.09 -7.37 1.13
N LEU A 41 11.76 -7.55 1.25
CA LEU A 41 11.05 -7.00 2.41
C LEU A 41 11.53 -7.67 3.70
N GLY A 42 11.94 -6.90 4.69
CA GLY A 42 12.21 -7.35 6.05
C GLY A 42 10.94 -7.28 6.90
N TYR A 43 10.78 -8.19 7.87
CA TYR A 43 9.63 -8.19 8.76
C TYR A 43 10.06 -8.44 10.19
N THR A 44 9.64 -7.55 11.07
CA THR A 44 9.92 -7.61 12.50
C THR A 44 8.83 -6.89 13.28
N TYR A 45 8.95 -6.80 14.58
CA TYR A 45 8.00 -6.09 15.45
C TYR A 45 8.66 -5.62 16.74
N PHE A 46 7.99 -4.69 17.39
CA PHE A 46 8.22 -4.39 18.81
C PHE A 46 6.87 -4.22 19.51
N ASP A 47 6.89 -4.45 20.80
CA ASP A 47 5.76 -4.23 21.69
C ASP A 47 6.03 -2.99 22.55
N TYR A 48 5.03 -2.11 22.65
CA TYR A 48 5.04 -0.96 23.55
C TYR A 48 3.68 -0.83 24.20
N GLU A 49 3.63 -0.82 25.53
CA GLU A 49 2.42 -0.97 26.31
C GLU A 49 1.66 -2.24 25.86
N GLU A 50 0.37 -2.18 25.70
CA GLU A 50 -0.47 -3.30 25.22
C GLU A 50 -0.57 -3.39 23.70
N LYS A 51 0.21 -2.60 22.96
CA LYS A 51 0.13 -2.50 21.50
C LYS A 51 1.37 -3.04 20.82
N ARG A 52 1.13 -3.91 19.82
CA ARG A 52 2.16 -4.41 18.92
C ARG A 52 2.26 -3.58 17.67
N PHE A 53 3.49 -3.21 17.31
CA PHE A 53 3.87 -2.53 16.08
C PHE A 53 4.66 -3.49 15.20
N SER A 54 4.04 -3.94 14.10
CA SER A 54 4.73 -4.72 13.08
C SER A 54 5.41 -3.79 12.09
N ILE A 55 6.66 -4.05 11.74
CA ILE A 55 7.44 -3.23 10.81
C ILE A 55 7.74 -4.02 9.57
N VAL A 56 7.47 -3.41 8.42
CA VAL A 56 7.88 -3.86 7.10
C VAL A 56 9.06 -3.01 6.67
N ASP A 57 10.26 -3.57 6.72
CA ASP A 57 11.48 -2.90 6.26
C ASP A 57 11.59 -3.05 4.74
N VAL A 58 11.57 -1.93 4.03
CA VAL A 58 11.56 -1.92 2.57
C VAL A 58 12.93 -1.53 1.99
N PRO A 59 13.27 -2.06 0.79
CA PRO A 59 14.46 -1.63 0.06
C PRO A 59 14.45 -0.13 -0.23
N GLY A 60 15.62 0.52 -0.15
CA GLY A 60 15.78 1.92 -0.52
C GLY A 60 16.18 2.13 -1.97
N HIS A 61 16.77 1.12 -2.62
CA HIS A 61 17.32 1.23 -3.96
C HIS A 61 16.25 1.13 -5.06
N SER A 62 16.36 1.94 -6.11
CA SER A 62 15.39 2.03 -7.22
C SER A 62 15.18 0.70 -7.96
N ASP A 63 16.18 -0.17 -8.04
CA ASP A 63 16.07 -1.49 -8.69
C ASP A 63 15.03 -2.39 -7.98
N TYR A 64 14.83 -2.18 -6.69
CA TYR A 64 13.90 -2.94 -5.86
C TYR A 64 12.57 -2.22 -5.60
N PHE A 65 12.29 -1.15 -6.34
CA PHE A 65 11.10 -0.31 -6.18
C PHE A 65 9.78 -1.11 -6.16
N LYS A 66 9.69 -2.19 -6.94
CA LYS A 66 8.52 -3.10 -6.89
C LYS A 66 8.32 -3.72 -5.51
N ASN A 67 9.40 -4.09 -4.83
CA ASN A 67 9.35 -4.64 -3.49
C ASN A 67 8.95 -3.55 -2.49
N THR A 68 9.48 -2.35 -2.65
CA THR A 68 9.13 -1.16 -1.84
C THR A 68 7.63 -0.89 -1.90
N ILE A 69 7.03 -0.78 -3.10
CA ILE A 69 5.59 -0.57 -3.24
C ILE A 69 4.77 -1.73 -2.68
N SER A 70 5.24 -2.97 -2.85
CA SER A 70 4.59 -4.14 -2.21
C SER A 70 4.61 -4.04 -0.68
N GLY A 71 5.66 -3.47 -0.09
CA GLY A 71 5.78 -3.24 1.34
C GLY A 71 4.83 -2.16 1.88
N PHE A 72 4.38 -1.25 1.02
CA PHE A 72 3.39 -0.21 1.36
C PHE A 72 1.94 -0.71 1.31
N SER A 73 1.72 -1.95 0.89
CA SER A 73 0.37 -2.51 0.82
C SER A 73 -0.23 -2.71 2.21
N ASN A 74 -1.40 -2.15 2.46
CA ASN A 74 -2.19 -2.29 3.70
C ASN A 74 -1.47 -1.86 4.99
N VAL A 75 -0.51 -0.92 4.93
CA VAL A 75 0.12 -0.35 6.13
C VAL A 75 -0.72 0.80 6.70
N ASP A 76 -0.64 0.99 8.01
CA ASP A 76 -1.34 2.07 8.73
C ASP A 76 -0.55 3.39 8.68
N GLY A 77 0.78 3.31 8.47
CA GLY A 77 1.63 4.47 8.35
C GLY A 77 3.09 4.13 8.07
N VAL A 78 3.95 5.13 8.08
CA VAL A 78 5.34 4.98 7.63
C VAL A 78 6.33 5.68 8.57
N LEU A 79 7.46 5.01 8.80
CA LEU A 79 8.67 5.56 9.41
C LEU A 79 9.61 5.98 8.29
N PHE A 80 9.64 7.27 7.98
CA PHE A 80 10.40 7.81 6.86
C PHE A 80 11.76 8.31 7.30
N CYS A 81 12.85 7.71 6.82
CA CYS A 81 14.21 8.06 7.21
C CYS A 81 14.85 9.03 6.22
N VAL A 82 15.40 10.13 6.75
CA VAL A 82 16.17 11.12 6.00
C VAL A 82 17.49 11.33 6.74
N ASP A 83 18.61 11.14 6.06
CA ASP A 83 19.96 11.41 6.62
C ASP A 83 20.12 12.90 6.84
N SER A 84 20.44 13.33 8.06
CA SER A 84 20.59 14.74 8.42
C SER A 84 21.72 15.44 7.66
N THR A 85 22.71 14.69 7.20
CA THR A 85 23.89 15.23 6.49
C THR A 85 23.72 15.26 4.97
N GLN A 86 22.88 14.36 4.41
CA GLN A 86 22.64 14.27 2.97
C GLN A 86 21.35 14.99 2.54
N GLY A 87 20.36 15.10 3.44
CA GLY A 87 19.09 15.73 3.16
C GLY A 87 18.16 14.91 2.27
N TRP A 88 17.31 15.60 1.50
CA TRP A 88 16.31 14.98 0.63
C TRP A 88 16.90 14.50 -0.69
N SER A 89 16.81 13.22 -0.97
CA SER A 89 17.33 12.60 -2.21
C SER A 89 16.24 12.33 -3.24
N GLN A 90 16.63 12.02 -4.49
CA GLN A 90 15.69 11.61 -5.53
C GLN A 90 14.90 10.35 -5.14
N GLN A 91 15.53 9.37 -4.48
CA GLN A 91 14.83 8.15 -4.02
C GLN A 91 13.90 8.45 -2.84
N SER A 92 14.25 9.42 -1.97
CA SER A 92 13.32 9.92 -0.95
C SER A 92 12.07 10.50 -1.60
N GLU A 93 12.23 11.28 -2.68
CA GLU A 93 11.13 11.81 -3.47
C GLU A 93 10.26 10.71 -4.07
N GLU A 94 10.86 9.71 -4.71
CA GLU A 94 10.13 8.59 -5.32
C GLU A 94 9.31 7.80 -4.28
N HIS A 95 9.89 7.53 -3.10
CA HIS A 95 9.19 6.88 -2.00
C HIS A 95 8.04 7.75 -1.47
N PHE A 96 8.31 9.02 -1.21
CA PHE A 96 7.35 9.96 -0.68
C PHE A 96 6.15 10.15 -1.61
N LEU A 97 6.39 10.42 -2.89
CA LEU A 97 5.33 10.55 -3.89
C LEU A 97 4.51 9.26 -4.02
N SER A 98 5.15 8.10 -3.93
CA SER A 98 4.44 6.82 -3.96
C SER A 98 3.50 6.66 -2.77
N LEU A 99 3.94 7.04 -1.56
CA LEU A 99 3.12 6.99 -0.34
C LEU A 99 1.91 7.89 -0.44
N ILE A 100 2.11 9.16 -0.82
CA ILE A 100 1.03 10.14 -0.96
C ILE A 100 0.03 9.68 -2.03
N ASN A 101 0.54 9.23 -3.17
CA ASN A 101 -0.30 8.70 -4.25
C ASN A 101 -1.00 7.37 -3.90
N LEU A 102 -0.53 6.62 -2.90
CA LEU A 102 -1.25 5.49 -2.31
C LEU A 102 -2.21 5.93 -1.18
N GLY A 103 -2.30 7.22 -0.90
CA GLY A 103 -3.12 7.76 0.18
C GLY A 103 -2.66 7.31 1.56
N ILE A 104 -1.34 7.16 1.76
CA ILE A 104 -0.72 6.86 3.05
C ILE A 104 -0.22 8.19 3.62
N ASN A 105 -1.02 8.78 4.49
CA ASN A 105 -0.82 10.16 4.96
C ASN A 105 -0.32 10.25 6.41
N ASN A 106 -0.15 9.13 7.12
CA ASN A 106 0.39 9.10 8.48
C ASN A 106 1.88 8.77 8.43
N LEU A 107 2.76 9.75 8.63
CA LEU A 107 4.20 9.60 8.52
C LEU A 107 4.94 10.14 9.74
N ILE A 108 5.91 9.38 10.25
CA ILE A 108 6.91 9.92 11.16
C ILE A 108 8.22 10.04 10.38
N PHE A 109 8.70 11.27 10.22
CA PHE A 109 10.00 11.51 9.62
C PHE A 109 11.09 11.43 10.69
N PHE A 110 12.01 10.50 10.48
CA PHE A 110 13.21 10.36 11.29
C PHE A 110 14.38 11.04 10.58
N LEU A 111 14.83 12.16 11.14
CA LEU A 111 16.07 12.79 10.74
C LEU A 111 17.20 11.99 11.38
N THR A 112 17.83 11.11 10.63
CA THR A 112 18.80 10.12 11.11
C THR A 112 20.22 10.68 11.17
N LYS A 113 21.11 9.96 11.87
CA LYS A 113 22.55 10.31 12.02
C LYS A 113 22.79 11.69 12.64
N THR A 114 21.95 12.10 13.57
CA THR A 114 22.03 13.40 14.23
C THR A 114 23.20 13.53 15.21
N ASP A 115 23.96 12.46 15.41
CA ASP A 115 25.27 12.46 16.09
C ASP A 115 26.38 13.07 15.23
N LYS A 116 26.20 13.24 13.93
CA LYS A 116 27.13 13.87 13.02
C LYS A 116 26.96 15.40 13.02
N LYS A 117 27.99 16.12 12.57
CA LYS A 117 27.93 17.58 12.42
C LYS A 117 27.03 17.96 11.23
N ASP A 118 26.43 19.18 11.31
CA ASP A 118 25.64 19.81 10.23
C ASP A 118 24.23 19.24 9.98
N ILE A 119 23.51 18.99 11.05
CA ILE A 119 22.11 18.51 10.98
C ILE A 119 21.09 19.55 10.45
N VAL A 120 21.44 20.82 10.46
CA VAL A 120 20.53 21.95 10.13
C VAL A 120 20.11 21.91 8.66
N PHE A 121 21.01 21.52 7.77
CA PHE A 121 20.76 21.45 6.33
C PHE A 121 19.63 20.44 6.02
N GLY A 122 19.78 19.20 6.41
CA GLY A 122 18.79 18.16 6.12
C GLY A 122 17.43 18.40 6.77
N LYS A 123 17.41 19.04 7.97
CA LYS A 123 16.17 19.42 8.64
C LYS A 123 15.40 20.50 7.88
N ASN A 124 16.09 21.56 7.45
CA ASN A 124 15.48 22.64 6.70
C ASN A 124 14.97 22.19 5.34
N GLU A 125 15.72 21.35 4.65
CA GLU A 125 15.33 20.79 3.36
C GLU A 125 14.06 19.94 3.49
N LEU A 126 14.00 19.09 4.52
CA LEU A 126 12.80 18.29 4.81
C LEU A 126 11.59 19.18 5.14
N ILE A 127 11.74 20.17 6.00
CA ILE A 127 10.64 21.08 6.36
C ILE A 127 10.13 21.81 5.13
N ASN A 128 11.04 22.38 4.31
CA ASN A 128 10.67 23.08 3.08
C ASN A 128 9.90 22.16 2.11
N LYS A 129 10.30 20.89 2.04
CA LYS A 129 9.60 19.90 1.21
C LYS A 129 8.19 19.63 1.68
N LEU A 130 7.93 19.62 2.97
CA LEU A 130 6.63 19.29 3.56
C LEU A 130 5.62 20.45 3.55
N ILE A 131 6.07 21.68 3.36
CA ILE A 131 5.21 22.89 3.38
C ILE A 131 4.05 22.79 2.40
N ASP A 132 4.28 22.20 1.23
CA ASP A 132 3.28 22.09 0.15
C ASP A 132 2.26 20.96 0.37
N TYR A 133 2.48 20.09 1.38
CA TYR A 133 1.67 18.90 1.63
C TYR A 133 0.87 19.01 2.92
N LYS A 134 -0.12 19.90 2.93
CA LYS A 134 -0.95 20.21 4.13
C LYS A 134 -1.85 19.04 4.60
N GLU A 135 -2.11 18.06 3.75
CA GLU A 135 -2.99 16.93 4.04
C GLU A 135 -2.28 15.76 4.75
N ILE A 136 -0.96 15.89 4.96
CA ILE A 136 -0.17 14.86 5.60
C ILE A 136 -0.21 15.06 7.11
N ASN A 137 -0.59 14.03 7.83
CA ASN A 137 -0.41 13.94 9.27
C ASN A 137 1.02 13.48 9.55
N TYR A 138 1.90 14.36 10.06
CA TYR A 138 3.29 13.98 10.29
C TYR A 138 3.85 14.45 11.63
N SER A 139 4.89 13.77 12.05
CA SER A 139 5.79 14.18 13.15
C SER A 139 7.23 14.12 12.66
N LEU A 140 8.09 14.99 13.21
CA LEU A 140 9.53 15.00 12.94
C LEU A 140 10.29 14.61 14.20
N VAL A 141 11.16 13.61 14.07
CA VAL A 141 11.97 13.06 15.17
C VAL A 141 13.44 13.11 14.79
N GLU A 142 14.26 13.75 15.60
CA GLU A 142 15.72 13.65 15.49
C GLU A 142 16.18 12.32 16.09
N PHE A 143 16.97 11.56 15.33
CA PHE A 143 17.35 10.20 15.68
C PHE A 143 18.84 9.93 15.47
N SER A 144 19.45 9.36 16.49
CA SER A 144 20.78 8.75 16.42
C SER A 144 20.73 7.36 17.06
N SER A 145 21.22 6.34 16.37
CA SER A 145 21.33 5.00 16.93
C SER A 145 22.27 4.91 18.14
N ILE A 146 23.10 5.95 18.35
CA ILE A 146 24.08 6.02 19.45
C ILE A 146 23.50 6.77 20.66
N ASN A 147 22.82 7.91 20.39
CA ASN A 147 22.42 8.86 21.43
C ASN A 147 20.95 8.81 21.81
N SER A 148 20.09 8.24 20.98
CA SER A 148 18.64 8.19 21.25
C SER A 148 18.31 7.12 22.30
N ASP A 149 17.29 7.40 23.13
CA ASP A 149 16.72 6.39 24.03
C ASP A 149 15.62 5.59 23.32
N LYS A 150 15.76 4.27 23.34
CA LYS A 150 14.84 3.34 22.65
C LYS A 150 13.40 3.50 23.12
N LYS A 151 13.17 3.58 24.44
CA LYS A 151 11.83 3.68 25.00
C LYS A 151 11.15 5.00 24.61
N SER A 152 11.92 6.09 24.61
CA SER A 152 11.42 7.41 24.17
C SER A 152 11.01 7.42 22.71
N VAL A 153 11.78 6.79 21.82
CA VAL A 153 11.43 6.70 20.40
C VAL A 153 10.20 5.82 20.20
N GLN A 154 10.13 4.67 20.90
CA GLN A 154 8.94 3.79 20.85
C GLN A 154 7.69 4.53 21.37
N LYS A 155 7.80 5.32 22.42
CA LYS A 155 6.70 6.14 22.97
C LYS A 155 6.18 7.16 21.94
N ILE A 156 7.06 7.86 21.24
CA ILE A 156 6.66 8.82 20.19
C ILE A 156 5.86 8.11 19.09
N ILE A 157 6.32 6.94 18.64
CA ILE A 157 5.61 6.13 17.65
C ILE A 157 4.23 5.72 18.17
N TYR A 158 4.16 5.24 19.41
CA TYR A 158 2.91 4.85 20.05
C TYR A 158 1.92 6.02 20.14
N GLU A 159 2.34 7.17 20.65
CA GLU A 159 1.48 8.34 20.82
C GLU A 159 0.97 8.88 19.47
N PHE A 160 1.81 8.88 18.44
CA PHE A 160 1.44 9.33 17.10
C PHE A 160 0.38 8.41 16.49
N PHE A 161 0.62 7.10 16.44
CA PHE A 161 -0.28 6.15 15.79
C PHE A 161 -1.51 5.78 16.64
N ASN A 162 -1.56 6.10 17.90
CA ASN A 162 -2.78 5.99 18.70
C ASN A 162 -3.80 7.10 18.41
N LYS A 163 -3.32 8.27 17.99
CA LYS A 163 -4.15 9.43 17.64
C LYS A 163 -4.52 9.45 16.16
N SER A 164 -3.77 8.72 15.33
CA SER A 164 -3.97 8.71 13.89
C SER A 164 -5.14 7.80 13.50
N GLU A 165 -5.94 8.25 12.56
CA GLU A 165 -6.96 7.41 11.95
C GLU A 165 -6.31 6.29 11.13
N SER A 166 -6.82 5.06 11.26
CA SER A 166 -6.34 3.93 10.48
C SER A 166 -6.81 4.05 9.03
N ASN A 167 -5.93 3.70 8.09
CA ASN A 167 -6.32 3.59 6.69
C ASN A 167 -7.45 2.55 6.51
N ILE A 168 -8.54 2.96 5.86
CA ILE A 168 -9.64 2.06 5.53
C ILE A 168 -9.33 1.40 4.19
N ASN A 169 -8.99 0.12 4.24
CA ASN A 169 -8.84 -0.72 3.06
C ASN A 169 -9.93 -1.81 3.06
N PRO A 170 -10.40 -2.25 1.89
CA PRO A 170 -11.32 -3.38 1.82
C PRO A 170 -10.74 -4.63 2.50
N PRO A 171 -11.57 -5.46 3.19
CA PRO A 171 -11.12 -6.69 3.85
C PRO A 171 -10.40 -7.62 2.88
N SER A 172 -9.08 -7.66 2.95
CA SER A 172 -8.23 -8.36 1.99
C SER A 172 -6.83 -8.61 2.50
N LEU A 173 -6.14 -9.54 1.86
CA LEU A 173 -4.71 -9.79 2.02
C LEU A 173 -4.09 -10.00 0.65
N TRP A 174 -3.10 -9.19 0.32
CA TRP A 174 -2.25 -9.42 -0.84
C TRP A 174 -1.02 -10.23 -0.43
N VAL A 175 -0.82 -11.38 -1.09
CA VAL A 175 0.33 -12.26 -0.81
C VAL A 175 1.62 -11.58 -1.25
N ASP A 176 2.58 -11.42 -0.34
CA ASP A 176 3.88 -10.84 -0.61
C ASP A 176 5.02 -11.84 -0.59
N ARG A 177 4.86 -12.96 0.16
CA ARG A 177 5.82 -14.05 0.20
C ARG A 177 5.13 -15.40 0.18
N VAL A 178 5.84 -16.37 -0.40
CA VAL A 178 5.49 -17.79 -0.37
C VAL A 178 6.77 -18.57 -0.09
N PHE A 179 6.71 -19.49 0.86
CA PHE A 179 7.83 -20.38 1.19
C PHE A 179 7.31 -21.71 1.74
N SER A 180 8.18 -22.70 1.79
CA SER A 180 7.88 -24.00 2.38
C SER A 180 8.70 -24.19 3.65
N ILE A 181 8.05 -24.71 4.70
CA ILE A 181 8.68 -25.07 5.97
C ILE A 181 8.59 -26.59 6.10
N GLU A 182 9.71 -27.23 6.44
CA GLU A 182 9.75 -28.66 6.67
C GLU A 182 8.78 -29.05 7.81
N GLY A 183 7.96 -30.10 7.60
CA GLY A 183 6.92 -30.54 8.53
C GLY A 183 5.63 -29.72 8.54
N ILE A 184 5.66 -28.46 8.08
CA ILE A 184 4.46 -27.59 8.01
C ILE A 184 3.89 -27.54 6.59
N GLY A 185 4.75 -27.55 5.57
CA GLY A 185 4.36 -27.41 4.19
C GLY A 185 4.40 -25.95 3.71
N LYS A 186 3.52 -25.61 2.78
CA LYS A 186 3.48 -24.28 2.16
C LYS A 186 2.90 -23.24 3.11
N VAL A 187 3.60 -22.13 3.24
CA VAL A 187 3.21 -20.96 4.01
C VAL A 187 3.19 -19.74 3.11
N ILE A 188 2.14 -18.96 3.20
CA ILE A 188 2.00 -17.67 2.52
C ILE A 188 1.91 -16.56 3.56
N THR A 189 2.44 -15.39 3.22
CA THR A 189 2.36 -14.22 4.10
C THR A 189 1.85 -13.00 3.36
N GLY A 190 1.25 -12.09 4.11
CA GLY A 190 0.76 -10.80 3.62
C GLY A 190 0.35 -9.89 4.76
N THR A 191 0.07 -8.64 4.46
CA THR A 191 -0.58 -7.72 5.39
C THR A 191 -2.08 -7.75 5.15
N ALA A 192 -2.83 -8.28 6.11
CA ALA A 192 -4.28 -8.29 6.06
C ALA A 192 -4.84 -6.96 6.55
N SER A 193 -5.83 -6.44 5.85
CA SER A 193 -6.57 -5.25 6.27
C SER A 193 -7.55 -5.58 7.39
N LYS A 194 -7.97 -4.55 8.12
CA LYS A 194 -8.99 -4.65 9.16
C LYS A 194 -10.26 -5.35 8.66
N ASN A 195 -10.92 -6.09 9.54
CA ASN A 195 -12.16 -6.84 9.29
C ASN A 195 -12.04 -8.03 8.32
N MET A 196 -10.83 -8.49 7.98
CA MET A 196 -10.66 -9.74 7.25
C MET A 196 -10.93 -10.92 8.19
N SER A 197 -11.78 -11.88 7.73
CA SER A 197 -12.04 -13.16 8.41
C SER A 197 -11.26 -14.28 7.73
N PHE A 198 -10.84 -15.28 8.51
CA PHE A 198 -10.16 -16.47 8.00
C PHE A 198 -11.05 -17.73 8.01
N ASP A 199 -12.35 -17.60 8.32
CA ASP A 199 -13.31 -18.74 8.25
C ASP A 199 -13.52 -19.21 6.83
N LYS A 200 -13.64 -18.27 5.89
CA LYS A 200 -13.82 -18.54 4.49
C LYS A 200 -13.02 -17.54 3.66
N VAL A 201 -11.98 -18.01 3.02
CA VAL A 201 -11.04 -17.19 2.22
C VAL A 201 -10.95 -17.77 0.82
N PHE A 202 -10.95 -16.90 -0.18
CA PHE A 202 -10.79 -17.25 -1.59
C PHE A 202 -9.47 -16.72 -2.13
N VAL A 203 -8.83 -17.54 -2.97
CA VAL A 203 -7.70 -17.16 -3.83
C VAL A 203 -8.29 -16.61 -5.11
N ASN A 204 -8.44 -15.31 -5.19
CA ASN A 204 -9.25 -14.68 -6.24
C ASN A 204 -8.63 -14.75 -7.65
N ASP A 205 -7.31 -14.80 -7.75
CA ASP A 205 -6.61 -15.04 -9.02
C ASP A 205 -6.80 -16.48 -9.55
N GLN A 206 -7.14 -17.42 -8.68
CA GLN A 206 -7.42 -18.83 -9.05
C GLN A 206 -8.91 -19.18 -8.99
N GLN A 207 -9.75 -18.30 -8.48
CA GLN A 207 -11.19 -18.50 -8.28
C GLN A 207 -11.51 -19.75 -7.43
N THR A 208 -10.66 -20.04 -6.43
CA THR A 208 -10.76 -21.21 -5.56
C THR A 208 -10.79 -20.82 -4.09
N GLN A 209 -11.43 -21.64 -3.26
CA GLN A 209 -11.36 -21.49 -1.81
C GLN A 209 -10.00 -21.97 -1.29
N LEU A 210 -9.43 -21.23 -0.34
CA LEU A 210 -8.16 -21.55 0.31
C LEU A 210 -8.39 -22.56 1.45
N ASP A 211 -7.66 -23.67 1.41
CA ASP A 211 -7.66 -24.67 2.49
C ASP A 211 -6.61 -24.29 3.55
N ILE A 212 -7.06 -23.64 4.59
CA ILE A 212 -6.21 -23.12 5.68
C ILE A 212 -5.99 -24.19 6.74
N ARG A 213 -4.72 -24.44 7.12
CA ARG A 213 -4.36 -25.26 8.27
C ARG A 213 -4.33 -24.42 9.54
N GLU A 214 -3.62 -23.29 9.50
CA GLU A 214 -3.43 -22.41 10.63
C GLU A 214 -3.16 -20.98 10.17
N VAL A 215 -3.59 -20.01 10.96
CA VAL A 215 -3.35 -18.59 10.75
C VAL A 215 -2.59 -18.06 11.97
N GLU A 216 -1.48 -17.37 11.69
CA GLU A 216 -0.66 -16.76 12.73
C GLU A 216 -0.43 -15.27 12.44
N SER A 217 -0.36 -14.49 13.49
CA SER A 217 0.19 -13.15 13.44
C SER A 217 1.35 -13.06 14.41
N VAL A 218 2.56 -12.87 13.87
CA VAL A 218 3.80 -12.69 14.64
C VAL A 218 3.97 -13.80 15.71
N GLY A 219 3.83 -15.08 15.29
CA GLY A 219 4.02 -16.24 16.16
C GLY A 219 2.88 -16.53 17.16
N GLN A 220 1.78 -15.79 17.06
CA GLN A 220 0.57 -16.08 17.85
C GLN A 220 -0.54 -16.59 16.93
N LYS A 221 -1.16 -17.70 17.31
CA LYS A 221 -2.32 -18.23 16.61
C LYS A 221 -3.45 -17.21 16.68
N LEU A 222 -4.05 -16.96 15.54
CA LEU A 222 -5.22 -16.09 15.44
C LEU A 222 -6.50 -16.93 15.34
N ASN A 223 -7.51 -16.49 16.07
CA ASN A 223 -8.89 -16.85 15.83
C ASN A 223 -9.39 -16.12 14.56
N THR A 224 -10.61 -16.29 14.17
CA THR A 224 -11.15 -16.09 12.84
C THR A 224 -11.16 -14.66 12.28
N LEU A 225 -11.24 -13.62 13.11
CA LEU A 225 -11.42 -12.23 12.66
C LEU A 225 -10.31 -11.33 13.19
N ILE A 226 -9.77 -10.46 12.34
CA ILE A 226 -8.82 -9.41 12.75
C ILE A 226 -9.53 -8.06 12.90
N THR A 227 -9.25 -7.38 14.01
CA THR A 227 -9.85 -6.08 14.36
C THR A 227 -9.02 -4.87 13.91
N SER A 228 -7.79 -5.11 13.44
CA SER A 228 -6.86 -4.08 12.96
C SER A 228 -5.97 -4.67 11.87
N SER A 229 -5.32 -3.81 11.06
CA SER A 229 -4.31 -4.27 10.10
C SER A 229 -3.28 -5.15 10.79
N SER A 230 -2.96 -6.28 10.20
CA SER A 230 -2.10 -7.28 10.85
C SER A 230 -1.22 -8.00 9.85
N ARG A 231 0.01 -8.27 10.27
CA ARG A 231 0.92 -9.12 9.52
C ARG A 231 0.56 -10.59 9.75
N ILE A 232 0.19 -11.31 8.69
CA ILE A 232 -0.39 -12.64 8.74
C ILE A 232 0.50 -13.65 8.02
N ALA A 233 0.67 -14.82 8.64
CA ALA A 233 1.17 -16.04 8.03
C ALA A 233 0.06 -17.08 7.99
N ILE A 234 -0.15 -17.74 6.85
CA ILE A 234 -1.15 -18.77 6.65
C ILE A 234 -0.46 -20.04 6.19
N SER A 235 -0.54 -21.11 6.98
CA SER A 235 -0.12 -22.43 6.55
C SER A 235 -1.28 -23.15 5.85
N LEU A 236 -0.99 -23.83 4.73
CA LEU A 236 -1.98 -24.46 3.89
C LEU A 236 -2.13 -25.95 4.22
N LYS A 237 -3.37 -26.48 4.13
CA LYS A 237 -3.64 -27.91 4.32
C LYS A 237 -3.25 -28.75 3.12
N ASN A 238 -3.61 -28.29 1.92
CA ASN A 238 -3.51 -29.03 0.66
C ASN A 238 -3.01 -28.13 -0.47
N ASN A 239 -2.47 -28.74 -1.52
CA ASN A 239 -2.00 -28.04 -2.72
C ASN A 239 -3.09 -27.78 -3.77
N LYS A 240 -4.38 -27.80 -3.39
CA LYS A 240 -5.49 -27.56 -4.34
C LYS A 240 -5.49 -26.12 -4.86
N SER A 241 -5.10 -25.16 -4.02
CA SER A 241 -4.87 -23.80 -4.39
C SER A 241 -3.41 -23.48 -4.17
N ASP A 242 -2.79 -22.80 -5.13
CA ASP A 242 -1.37 -22.48 -5.11
C ASP A 242 -1.16 -20.95 -5.22
N PRO A 243 -1.57 -20.17 -4.19
CA PRO A 243 -1.39 -18.72 -4.22
C PRO A 243 0.09 -18.36 -4.30
N GLY A 244 0.40 -17.49 -5.24
CA GLY A 244 1.73 -16.93 -5.44
C GLY A 244 1.87 -15.51 -4.90
N LYS A 245 3.07 -14.93 -4.97
CA LYS A 245 3.24 -13.49 -4.74
C LYS A 245 2.35 -12.70 -5.70
N GLY A 246 1.59 -11.74 -5.19
CA GLY A 246 0.63 -10.94 -5.97
C GLY A 246 -0.78 -11.53 -6.01
N SER A 247 -1.03 -12.70 -5.41
CA SER A 247 -2.38 -13.24 -5.26
C SER A 247 -3.20 -12.41 -4.26
N LEU A 248 -4.47 -12.19 -4.61
CA LEU A 248 -5.45 -11.54 -3.73
C LEU A 248 -6.25 -12.59 -2.97
N LEU A 249 -6.21 -12.50 -1.65
CA LEU A 249 -7.07 -13.23 -0.74
C LEU A 249 -8.17 -12.31 -0.21
N ALA A 250 -9.43 -12.77 -0.25
CA ALA A 250 -10.58 -12.04 0.28
C ALA A 250 -11.67 -13.00 0.76
N ASN A 251 -12.64 -12.48 1.51
CA ASN A 251 -13.75 -13.26 2.05
C ASN A 251 -14.83 -13.59 1.01
N GLN A 252 -14.72 -13.01 -0.18
CA GLN A 252 -15.64 -13.25 -1.30
C GLN A 252 -14.88 -13.51 -2.59
N LEU A 253 -15.55 -14.19 -3.53
CA LEU A 253 -15.06 -14.31 -4.89
C LEU A 253 -15.19 -12.97 -5.61
N ILE A 254 -14.10 -12.56 -6.26
CA ILE A 254 -14.00 -11.33 -7.03
C ILE A 254 -13.64 -11.74 -8.46
N GLU A 255 -14.45 -11.34 -9.41
CA GLU A 255 -14.16 -11.62 -10.80
C GLU A 255 -12.87 -10.92 -11.26
N LYS A 256 -12.09 -11.62 -12.08
CA LYS A 256 -10.93 -11.01 -12.72
C LYS A 256 -11.40 -9.98 -13.73
N THR A 257 -10.71 -8.86 -13.79
CA THR A 257 -11.03 -7.78 -14.70
C THR A 257 -9.86 -7.43 -15.62
N THR A 258 -10.18 -7.02 -16.84
CA THR A 258 -9.22 -6.50 -17.81
C THR A 258 -9.25 -4.97 -17.87
N TYR A 259 -10.34 -4.35 -17.44
CA TYR A 259 -10.50 -2.90 -17.46
C TYR A 259 -10.79 -2.37 -16.07
N MET A 260 -10.15 -1.25 -15.72
CA MET A 260 -10.37 -0.52 -14.48
C MET A 260 -10.65 0.95 -14.77
N PHE A 261 -11.64 1.51 -14.08
CA PHE A 261 -11.84 2.94 -13.94
C PHE A 261 -11.21 3.36 -12.62
N ILE A 262 -10.21 4.22 -12.71
CA ILE A 262 -9.48 4.73 -11.56
C ILE A 262 -9.83 6.20 -11.40
N ARG A 263 -10.27 6.59 -10.21
CA ARG A 263 -10.38 7.98 -9.82
C ARG A 263 -9.06 8.43 -9.23
N PRO A 264 -8.30 9.29 -9.90
CA PRO A 264 -7.03 9.78 -9.37
C PRO A 264 -7.26 10.70 -8.17
N TYR A 265 -6.28 10.75 -7.27
CA TYR A 265 -6.31 11.67 -6.13
C TYR A 265 -5.90 13.09 -6.52
N THR A 266 -5.22 13.26 -7.66
CA THR A 266 -4.76 14.55 -8.16
C THR A 266 -5.15 14.74 -9.63
N ASP A 267 -5.37 15.97 -10.06
CA ASP A 267 -5.73 16.30 -11.45
C ASP A 267 -4.55 16.18 -12.44
N SER A 268 -3.35 15.84 -11.98
CA SER A 268 -2.16 15.63 -12.82
C SER A 268 -2.24 14.40 -13.74
N ALA A 269 -3.36 13.68 -13.74
CA ALA A 269 -3.63 12.54 -14.62
C ALA A 269 -3.53 12.83 -16.13
N LEU A 270 -3.60 14.08 -16.55
CA LEU A 270 -3.48 14.50 -17.95
C LEU A 270 -2.09 14.19 -18.59
N PHE A 271 -1.09 13.87 -17.80
CA PHE A 271 0.30 13.66 -18.27
C PHE A 271 0.66 12.21 -18.58
N LEU A 272 -0.29 11.26 -18.49
CA LEU A 272 0.00 9.82 -18.68
C LEU A 272 0.03 9.36 -20.15
N GLU A 273 -0.28 10.21 -21.12
CA GLU A 273 -0.62 9.79 -22.49
C GLU A 273 0.53 9.17 -23.29
N ARG A 274 1.79 9.29 -22.85
CA ARG A 274 2.95 8.74 -23.60
C ARG A 274 3.94 8.06 -22.64
N GLY A 275 4.37 6.86 -23.02
CA GLY A 275 5.38 6.10 -22.28
C GLY A 275 4.90 4.72 -21.82
N THR A 276 5.82 3.94 -21.28
CA THR A 276 5.50 2.64 -20.69
C THR A 276 4.93 2.86 -19.29
N LEU A 277 3.68 2.45 -19.11
CA LEU A 277 2.97 2.57 -17.84
C LEU A 277 2.95 1.24 -17.10
N ARG A 278 3.19 1.27 -15.81
CA ARG A 278 3.07 0.13 -14.89
C ARG A 278 2.04 0.44 -13.83
N ILE A 279 1.21 -0.54 -13.52
CA ILE A 279 0.27 -0.45 -12.40
C ILE A 279 0.72 -1.35 -11.25
N TYR A 280 0.52 -0.85 -10.04
CA TYR A 280 0.69 -1.57 -8.78
C TYR A 280 -0.68 -1.65 -8.09
N VAL A 281 -1.08 -2.87 -7.73
CA VAL A 281 -2.34 -3.17 -7.04
C VAL A 281 -2.03 -4.12 -5.89
N GLY A 282 -1.99 -3.62 -4.68
CA GLY A 282 -1.44 -4.37 -3.55
C GLY A 282 0.01 -4.81 -3.83
N THR A 283 0.27 -6.12 -3.77
CA THR A 283 1.59 -6.69 -4.10
C THR A 283 1.71 -7.15 -5.56
N HIS A 284 0.62 -7.05 -6.33
CA HIS A 284 0.62 -7.34 -7.77
C HIS A 284 1.13 -6.16 -8.58
N THR A 285 1.84 -6.46 -9.67
CA THR A 285 2.30 -5.43 -10.62
C THR A 285 2.34 -5.96 -12.04
N GLN A 286 1.93 -5.13 -12.99
CA GLN A 286 2.03 -5.44 -14.42
C GLN A 286 2.12 -4.18 -15.27
N ILE A 287 2.50 -4.35 -16.54
CA ILE A 287 2.45 -3.28 -17.54
C ILE A 287 0.99 -3.03 -17.94
N ILE A 288 0.66 -1.78 -18.18
CA ILE A 288 -0.64 -1.35 -18.68
C ILE A 288 -0.61 -1.44 -20.21
N LYS A 289 -1.60 -2.12 -20.80
CA LYS A 289 -1.74 -2.24 -22.25
C LYS A 289 -2.18 -0.92 -22.90
N LYS A 290 -3.17 -0.25 -22.30
CA LYS A 290 -3.67 1.07 -22.72
C LYS A 290 -4.15 1.85 -21.51
N CYS A 291 -3.91 3.15 -21.52
CA CYS A 291 -4.45 4.08 -20.54
C CYS A 291 -5.06 5.28 -21.28
N ARG A 292 -6.21 5.73 -20.84
CA ARG A 292 -6.89 6.91 -21.38
C ARG A 292 -7.42 7.75 -20.24
N THR A 293 -7.28 9.04 -20.37
CA THR A 293 -7.94 10.00 -19.48
C THR A 293 -9.35 10.27 -20.00
N ILE A 294 -10.32 10.24 -19.10
CA ILE A 294 -11.74 10.42 -19.39
C ILE A 294 -12.27 11.48 -18.44
N LYS A 295 -13.08 12.43 -18.98
CA LYS A 295 -13.80 13.41 -18.16
C LYS A 295 -15.26 13.02 -18.07
N ILE A 296 -15.77 12.93 -16.83
CA ILE A 296 -17.17 12.66 -16.52
C ILE A 296 -17.61 13.71 -15.52
N ASP A 297 -18.63 14.53 -15.85
CA ASP A 297 -19.12 15.63 -15.01
C ASP A 297 -17.96 16.50 -14.46
N ASN A 298 -17.06 16.92 -15.33
CA ASN A 298 -15.84 17.67 -15.00
C ASN A 298 -14.84 16.97 -14.08
N LYS A 299 -15.06 15.70 -13.72
CA LYS A 299 -14.11 14.90 -12.95
C LYS A 299 -13.24 14.05 -13.88
N ILE A 300 -11.98 13.91 -13.52
CA ILE A 300 -11.01 13.12 -14.29
C ILE A 300 -11.04 11.68 -13.79
N PHE A 301 -11.06 10.72 -14.73
CA PHE A 301 -10.89 9.30 -14.49
C PHE A 301 -9.86 8.74 -15.46
N LEU A 302 -9.20 7.67 -15.04
CA LEU A 302 -8.32 6.87 -15.89
C LEU A 302 -9.04 5.57 -16.27
N LEU A 303 -9.23 5.35 -17.56
CA LEU A 303 -9.60 4.05 -18.10
C LEU A 303 -8.32 3.28 -18.42
N VAL A 304 -8.05 2.26 -17.63
CA VAL A 304 -6.87 1.40 -17.75
C VAL A 304 -7.26 0.05 -18.32
N GLN A 305 -6.61 -0.37 -19.41
CA GLN A 305 -6.66 -1.73 -19.93
C GLN A 305 -5.41 -2.47 -19.51
N LEU A 306 -5.60 -3.58 -18.83
CA LEU A 306 -4.53 -4.47 -18.37
C LEU A 306 -4.08 -5.44 -19.46
N GLU A 307 -2.85 -5.94 -19.39
CA GLU A 307 -2.37 -7.03 -20.23
C GLU A 307 -2.99 -8.36 -19.81
N LYS A 308 -3.01 -8.63 -18.50
CA LYS A 308 -3.61 -9.82 -17.91
C LYS A 308 -4.73 -9.41 -16.97
N SER A 309 -5.83 -10.16 -16.98
CA SER A 309 -6.93 -9.94 -16.04
C SER A 309 -6.50 -10.28 -14.61
N ILE A 310 -6.87 -9.43 -13.65
CA ILE A 310 -6.61 -9.62 -12.23
C ILE A 310 -7.88 -9.36 -11.42
N PRO A 311 -8.04 -9.98 -10.25
CA PRO A 311 -9.10 -9.61 -9.33
C PRO A 311 -8.77 -8.25 -8.71
N VAL A 312 -9.76 -7.39 -8.57
CA VAL A 312 -9.60 -6.04 -7.97
C VAL A 312 -10.81 -5.72 -7.13
N LEU A 313 -10.58 -5.25 -5.92
CA LEU A 313 -11.63 -4.78 -5.02
C LEU A 313 -12.10 -3.38 -5.41
N SER A 314 -13.38 -3.09 -5.18
CA SER A 314 -13.88 -1.72 -5.23
C SER A 314 -13.14 -0.87 -4.20
N LEU A 315 -12.83 0.37 -4.55
CA LEU A 315 -12.03 1.32 -3.76
C LEU A 315 -10.60 0.85 -3.46
N GLN A 316 -10.12 -0.21 -4.13
CA GLN A 316 -8.72 -0.62 -4.04
C GLN A 316 -7.81 0.54 -4.45
N LYS A 317 -6.89 0.90 -3.58
CA LYS A 317 -5.84 1.88 -3.88
C LYS A 317 -4.87 1.30 -4.88
N VAL A 318 -4.53 2.09 -5.90
CA VAL A 318 -3.61 1.69 -6.97
C VAL A 318 -2.62 2.82 -7.27
N LEU A 319 -1.44 2.44 -7.74
CA LEU A 319 -0.42 3.38 -8.19
C LEU A 319 -0.11 3.11 -9.66
N VAL A 320 -0.23 4.11 -10.51
CA VAL A 320 0.21 4.09 -11.90
C VAL A 320 1.54 4.83 -12.01
N HIS A 321 2.55 4.15 -12.51
CA HIS A 321 3.90 4.68 -12.69
C HIS A 321 4.23 4.80 -14.17
N ASN A 322 4.51 6.00 -14.62
CA ASN A 322 5.08 6.24 -15.95
C ASN A 322 6.60 6.05 -15.87
N LEU A 323 7.09 4.91 -16.36
CA LEU A 323 8.49 4.52 -16.27
C LEU A 323 9.43 5.45 -17.04
N SER A 324 8.94 6.06 -18.14
CA SER A 324 9.72 6.97 -18.97
C SER A 324 9.88 8.36 -18.35
N LYS A 325 8.83 8.83 -17.66
CA LYS A 325 8.78 10.17 -17.07
C LYS A 325 9.07 10.18 -15.56
N LYS A 326 9.21 8.99 -14.93
CA LYS A 326 9.34 8.82 -13.46
C LYS A 326 8.23 9.51 -12.68
N MET A 327 7.00 9.50 -13.21
CA MET A 327 5.84 10.14 -12.59
C MET A 327 4.90 9.10 -12.02
N PHE A 328 4.26 9.43 -10.91
CA PHE A 328 3.31 8.59 -10.22
C PHE A 328 1.93 9.26 -10.20
N ILE A 329 0.90 8.44 -10.39
CA ILE A 329 -0.49 8.84 -10.17
C ILE A 329 -1.16 7.78 -9.34
N GLY A 330 -1.60 8.18 -8.18
CA GLY A 330 -2.40 7.33 -7.29
C GLY A 330 -3.88 7.55 -7.49
N GLY A 331 -4.65 6.55 -7.15
CA GLY A 331 -6.10 6.64 -7.20
C GLY A 331 -6.77 5.41 -6.60
N SER A 332 -8.10 5.47 -6.56
CA SER A 332 -8.94 4.33 -6.16
C SER A 332 -9.67 3.75 -7.35
N VAL A 333 -9.79 2.43 -7.41
CA VAL A 333 -10.59 1.74 -8.41
C VAL A 333 -12.06 1.94 -8.08
N VAL A 334 -12.77 2.70 -8.90
CA VAL A 334 -14.20 2.97 -8.71
C VAL A 334 -15.08 1.94 -9.42
N HIS A 335 -14.58 1.35 -10.50
CA HIS A 335 -15.25 0.28 -11.21
C HIS A 335 -14.27 -0.59 -11.96
N SER A 336 -14.62 -1.87 -12.15
CA SER A 336 -13.84 -2.80 -12.95
C SER A 336 -14.76 -3.72 -13.76
N THR A 337 -14.36 -4.07 -14.99
CA THR A 337 -15.20 -4.88 -15.87
C THR A 337 -14.41 -5.63 -16.94
N ASN A 338 -14.99 -6.75 -17.42
CA ASN A 338 -14.53 -7.48 -18.60
C ASN A 338 -15.37 -7.18 -19.84
N ASN A 339 -16.42 -6.36 -19.73
CA ASN A 339 -17.35 -6.12 -20.82
C ASN A 339 -16.73 -5.20 -21.90
N ASN A 340 -16.09 -5.83 -22.88
CA ASN A 340 -15.46 -5.15 -24.00
C ASN A 340 -16.46 -4.32 -24.85
N TYR A 341 -17.71 -4.72 -24.91
CA TYR A 341 -18.74 -3.98 -25.68
C TYR A 341 -19.05 -2.64 -25.00
N LEU A 342 -19.30 -2.67 -23.71
CA LEU A 342 -19.52 -1.46 -22.91
C LEU A 342 -18.33 -0.50 -22.98
N ILE A 343 -17.11 -1.02 -22.87
CA ILE A 343 -15.88 -0.22 -22.98
C ILE A 343 -15.74 0.40 -24.39
N LYS A 344 -16.02 -0.37 -25.45
CA LYS A 344 -15.99 0.16 -26.83
C LYS A 344 -17.06 1.23 -27.06
N LYS A 345 -18.26 1.02 -26.51
CA LYS A 345 -19.35 2.01 -26.56
C LYS A 345 -18.92 3.29 -25.86
N LEU A 346 -18.46 3.22 -24.62
CA LEU A 346 -17.94 4.35 -23.86
C LEU A 346 -16.84 5.11 -24.62
N ILE A 347 -15.82 4.40 -25.14
CA ILE A 347 -14.73 5.01 -25.87
C ILE A 347 -15.23 5.73 -27.13
N ARG A 348 -16.24 5.18 -27.81
CA ARG A 348 -16.85 5.81 -28.98
C ARG A 348 -17.61 7.07 -28.58
N ASP A 349 -18.42 6.98 -27.53
CA ASP A 349 -19.24 8.10 -27.05
C ASP A 349 -18.33 9.24 -26.53
N PHE A 350 -17.17 8.91 -25.89
CA PHE A 350 -16.14 9.86 -25.50
C PHE A 350 -15.44 10.57 -26.65
N ARG A 351 -15.32 9.92 -27.82
CA ARG A 351 -14.74 10.56 -29.01
C ARG A 351 -15.69 11.57 -29.66
N MET A 352 -16.98 11.45 -29.42
CA MET A 352 -18.03 12.26 -30.04
C MET A 352 -18.48 13.44 -29.17
N LYS A 353 -18.15 13.41 -27.86
CA LYS A 353 -18.53 14.44 -26.87
C LYS A 353 -17.33 14.77 -26.02
N ASP A 354 -17.00 16.02 -25.85
CA ASP A 354 -15.94 16.50 -24.95
C ASP A 354 -16.29 16.28 -23.46
N ASN A 355 -17.58 16.04 -23.18
CA ASN A 355 -18.10 15.77 -21.84
C ASN A 355 -19.26 14.77 -21.93
N ILE A 356 -19.28 13.71 -21.13
CA ILE A 356 -20.39 12.75 -21.07
C ILE A 356 -21.22 13.04 -19.84
N ASN A 357 -22.54 12.95 -20.00
CA ASN A 357 -23.48 13.08 -18.90
C ASN A 357 -23.43 11.84 -18.01
N SER A 358 -23.43 12.03 -16.71
CA SER A 358 -23.36 10.95 -15.70
C SER A 358 -24.44 9.89 -15.88
N GLU A 359 -25.64 10.27 -16.28
CA GLU A 359 -26.76 9.34 -16.50
C GLU A 359 -26.45 8.21 -17.51
N GLU A 360 -25.62 8.48 -18.53
CA GLU A 360 -25.22 7.46 -19.52
C GLU A 360 -24.19 6.45 -18.94
N ILE A 361 -23.55 6.79 -17.81
CA ILE A 361 -22.50 6.00 -17.18
C ILE A 361 -23.02 5.29 -15.91
N PHE A 362 -24.12 5.76 -15.32
CA PHE A 362 -24.70 5.17 -14.10
C PHE A 362 -25.08 3.71 -14.24
N THR A 363 -25.32 3.22 -15.44
CA THR A 363 -25.45 1.78 -15.69
C THR A 363 -24.13 1.00 -15.51
N LEU A 364 -23.00 1.71 -15.44
CA LEU A 364 -21.64 1.13 -15.38
C LEU A 364 -20.91 1.44 -14.10
N ILE A 365 -21.14 2.60 -13.50
CA ILE A 365 -20.46 3.04 -12.28
C ILE A 365 -21.54 3.44 -11.28
N PRO A 366 -21.63 2.81 -10.10
CA PRO A 366 -22.61 3.16 -9.07
C PRO A 366 -22.57 4.65 -8.72
N GLU A 367 -23.75 5.28 -8.65
CA GLU A 367 -23.93 6.74 -8.41
C GLU A 367 -23.17 7.25 -7.18
N ASN A 368 -23.19 6.50 -6.09
CA ASN A 368 -22.53 6.85 -4.84
C ASN A 368 -21.01 6.99 -4.97
N LEU A 369 -20.39 6.37 -5.98
CA LEU A 369 -18.95 6.46 -6.26
C LEU A 369 -18.59 7.67 -7.14
N LEU A 370 -19.55 8.21 -7.89
CA LEU A 370 -19.36 9.44 -8.69
C LEU A 370 -19.59 10.70 -7.86
N ALA A 371 -20.46 10.67 -6.88
CA ALA A 371 -20.93 11.82 -6.12
C ALA A 371 -19.97 12.33 -5.02
N SER A 372 -19.02 11.52 -4.54
CA SER A 372 -18.17 11.93 -3.42
C SER A 372 -17.12 12.97 -3.84
N ASN A 373 -17.40 14.25 -3.58
CA ASN A 373 -16.36 15.27 -3.46
C ASN A 373 -15.57 15.03 -2.18
N SER A 374 -14.24 15.17 -2.25
CA SER A 374 -13.30 15.36 -1.14
C SER A 374 -13.71 14.66 0.17
N ASN A 375 -13.00 13.70 0.59
CA ASN A 375 -13.18 12.78 1.71
C ASN A 375 -13.87 11.47 1.32
N CYS A 376 -13.09 10.61 0.69
CA CYS A 376 -13.44 9.23 0.42
C CYS A 376 -13.36 8.41 1.72
N LEU A 377 -14.16 8.75 2.74
CA LEU A 377 -14.23 8.06 4.02
C LEU A 377 -15.64 8.14 4.59
N LEU A 378 -16.60 7.53 3.91
CA LEU A 378 -17.86 7.18 4.57
C LEU A 378 -18.30 5.79 4.09
N TYR A 379 -17.67 4.75 4.62
CA TYR A 379 -18.44 3.58 4.99
C TYR A 379 -19.27 4.00 6.21
N THR A 380 -20.47 4.50 5.97
CA THR A 380 -21.48 4.49 7.01
C THR A 380 -21.74 3.03 7.32
N SER A 381 -21.36 2.59 8.52
CA SER A 381 -21.99 1.44 9.14
C SER A 381 -23.51 1.62 8.98
N PRO A 382 -24.28 0.55 8.66
CA PRO A 382 -25.73 0.66 8.63
C PRO A 382 -26.20 1.27 9.94
N SER A 383 -27.01 2.29 9.82
CA SER A 383 -27.64 2.97 10.95
C SER A 383 -28.36 1.92 11.81
N PRO A 384 -28.36 2.04 13.15
CA PRO A 384 -29.15 1.16 13.99
C PRO A 384 -30.65 1.10 13.66
N ARG A 385 -31.15 1.99 12.77
CA ARG A 385 -32.53 2.00 12.29
C ARG A 385 -32.81 1.02 11.14
N ASP A 386 -31.79 0.42 10.53
CA ASP A 386 -31.97 -0.54 9.43
C ASP A 386 -31.97 -2.01 9.91
N GLN A 387 -32.00 -2.21 11.24
CA GLN A 387 -32.11 -3.55 11.86
C GLN A 387 -33.51 -3.89 12.38
N GLU A 388 -34.50 -3.02 12.17
CA GLU A 388 -35.89 -3.31 12.47
C GLU A 388 -36.76 -3.14 11.22
N ALA A 389 -36.69 -4.11 10.32
CA ALA A 389 -37.71 -4.39 9.31
C ALA A 389 -37.60 -5.84 8.83
#